data_a096d9d196df713fb6ea21d4c4dbbca5
#
_entry.id   a096d9d196df713fb6ea21d4c4dbbca5
#
_cell.length_a   1.000
_cell.length_b   1.000
_cell.length_c   1.000
_cell.angle_alpha   90.00
_cell.angle_beta   90.00
_cell.angle_gamma   90.00
#
_symmetry.space_group_name_H-M   'P 1'
#
loop_
_entity.id
_entity.type
_entity.pdbx_description
1 polymer ?
#
loop_
_entity_poly.entity_id
_entity_poly.type
_entity_poly.pdbx_seq_one_letter_code
_entity_poly.pdbx_strand_id
1 'polypeptide(L)'
;MSDATLSLKQRLGGRSLYLVGMMGSGKTSTGRPLAEQLGYGFVDADAVIEQAAGCSIPEIFERDGEAGFRALESQVLNAIGQRHSLVVATGGGVVTQQENWGLLHSGIVIWLDVVPEQLMQRLKADSTLRPLLQTDDPDAALNTLLNQRRPLYAEADLTVVIDQETPAAVADGILQLLPSLLKDPTQRRTD
;
A
#
# COMPACT_ATOMS: atom_id res chain seq x y z
N MET A 1 6.52 -39.63 9.17
CA MET A 1 6.75 -38.86 7.93
C MET A 1 6.50 -37.42 8.30
N SER A 2 7.55 -36.62 8.31
CA SER A 2 7.51 -35.22 8.79
C SER A 2 6.68 -34.40 7.82
N ASP A 3 5.51 -33.93 8.26
CA ASP A 3 4.68 -32.95 7.54
C ASP A 3 5.49 -31.62 7.54
N ALA A 4 6.22 -31.39 6.45
CA ALA A 4 7.01 -30.18 6.29
C ALA A 4 6.04 -29.01 6.13
N THR A 5 5.76 -28.29 7.22
CA THR A 5 4.95 -27.07 7.20
C THR A 5 5.59 -26.09 6.22
N LEU A 6 4.85 -25.73 5.16
CA LEU A 6 5.32 -24.78 4.15
C LEU A 6 5.64 -23.43 4.80
N SER A 7 6.76 -22.83 4.42
CA SER A 7 7.10 -21.47 4.85
C SER A 7 6.04 -20.48 4.37
N LEU A 8 5.89 -19.34 5.06
CA LEU A 8 4.96 -18.28 4.66
C LEU A 8 5.17 -17.86 3.20
N LYS A 9 6.41 -17.73 2.76
CA LYS A 9 6.77 -17.42 1.37
C LYS A 9 6.22 -18.46 0.38
N GLN A 10 6.34 -19.75 0.70
CA GLN A 10 5.79 -20.82 -0.12
C GLN A 10 4.26 -20.81 -0.15
N ARG A 11 3.61 -20.52 0.99
CA ARG A 11 2.14 -20.39 1.07
C ARG A 11 1.61 -19.18 0.28
N LEU A 12 2.37 -18.08 0.22
CA LEU A 12 2.05 -16.91 -0.59
C LEU A 12 2.06 -17.23 -2.09
N GLY A 13 2.86 -18.22 -2.54
CA GLY A 13 2.88 -18.66 -3.93
C GLY A 13 3.29 -17.57 -4.92
N GLY A 14 4.12 -16.62 -4.50
CA GLY A 14 4.57 -15.50 -5.32
C GLY A 14 3.58 -14.32 -5.41
N ARG A 15 2.42 -14.38 -4.74
CA ARG A 15 1.49 -13.25 -4.70
C ARG A 15 2.16 -12.02 -4.12
N SER A 16 2.01 -10.87 -4.78
CA SER A 16 2.50 -9.59 -4.28
C SER A 16 1.63 -9.06 -3.14
N LEU A 17 2.21 -8.24 -2.27
CA LEU A 17 1.52 -7.54 -1.19
C LEU A 17 1.41 -6.07 -1.57
N TYR A 18 0.20 -5.51 -1.56
CA TYR A 18 -0.06 -4.11 -1.85
C TYR A 18 -0.40 -3.38 -0.55
N LEU A 19 0.47 -2.46 -0.13
CA LEU A 19 0.22 -1.62 1.04
C LEU A 19 -0.59 -0.41 0.60
N VAL A 20 -1.81 -0.29 1.10
CA VAL A 20 -2.70 0.87 0.87
C VAL A 20 -2.90 1.65 2.17
N GLY A 21 -3.37 2.87 2.05
CA GLY A 21 -3.62 3.76 3.20
C GLY A 21 -3.25 5.21 2.87
N MET A 22 -3.64 6.11 3.75
CA MET A 22 -3.45 7.55 3.55
C MET A 22 -1.97 7.93 3.40
N MET A 23 -1.69 9.06 2.80
CA MET A 23 -0.36 9.68 2.84
C MET A 23 0.10 9.84 4.30
N GLY A 24 1.37 9.59 4.58
CA GLY A 24 1.89 9.58 5.96
C GLY A 24 1.60 8.31 6.76
N SER A 25 0.87 7.31 6.22
CA SER A 25 0.59 6.05 6.94
C SER A 25 1.80 5.12 7.10
N GLY A 26 2.93 5.41 6.44
CA GLY A 26 4.16 4.66 6.60
C GLY A 26 4.32 3.48 5.64
N LYS A 27 3.60 3.44 4.51
CA LYS A 27 3.68 2.36 3.52
C LYS A 27 5.10 2.05 3.06
N THR A 28 5.85 3.08 2.69
CA THR A 28 7.25 2.93 2.24
C THR A 28 8.15 2.43 3.35
N SER A 29 8.03 3.02 4.55
CA SER A 29 8.85 2.66 5.70
C SER A 29 8.57 1.25 6.21
N THR A 30 7.31 0.81 6.21
CA THR A 30 6.89 -0.55 6.60
C THR A 30 7.18 -1.56 5.49
N GLY A 31 7.00 -1.17 4.23
CA GLY A 31 7.15 -2.07 3.08
C GLY A 31 8.56 -2.60 2.90
N ARG A 32 9.59 -1.80 3.21
CA ARG A 32 10.99 -2.21 3.08
C ARG A 32 11.34 -3.38 4.03
N PRO A 33 11.19 -3.28 5.36
CA PRO A 33 11.47 -4.39 6.26
C PRO A 33 10.55 -5.60 6.01
N LEU A 34 9.29 -5.38 5.61
CA LEU A 34 8.37 -6.46 5.25
C LEU A 34 8.88 -7.26 4.03
N ALA A 35 9.36 -6.58 3.00
CA ALA A 35 9.92 -7.21 1.80
C ALA A 35 11.20 -7.98 2.14
N GLU A 36 12.07 -7.39 2.94
CA GLU A 36 13.33 -8.03 3.38
C GLU A 36 13.05 -9.34 4.12
N GLN A 37 12.15 -9.34 5.09
CA GLN A 37 11.80 -10.53 5.88
C GLN A 37 11.16 -11.63 5.04
N LEU A 38 10.38 -11.28 4.01
CA LEU A 38 9.79 -12.24 3.07
C LEU A 38 10.78 -12.72 1.99
N GLY A 39 11.90 -12.02 1.81
CA GLY A 39 12.78 -12.21 0.65
C GLY A 39 12.04 -11.86 -0.67
N TYR A 40 11.24 -10.79 -0.64
CA TYR A 40 10.50 -10.20 -1.77
C TYR A 40 11.22 -8.94 -2.26
N GLY A 41 10.91 -8.53 -3.51
CA GLY A 41 11.32 -7.21 -3.98
C GLY A 41 10.45 -6.12 -3.34
N PHE A 42 11.04 -4.94 -3.10
CA PHE A 42 10.29 -3.76 -2.68
C PHE A 42 10.12 -2.78 -3.83
N VAL A 43 8.92 -2.23 -4.00
CA VAL A 43 8.60 -1.18 -4.98
C VAL A 43 7.82 -0.07 -4.30
N ASP A 44 8.25 1.17 -4.49
CA ASP A 44 7.48 2.36 -4.19
C ASP A 44 6.86 2.87 -5.48
N ALA A 45 5.52 2.83 -5.57
CA ALA A 45 4.81 3.19 -6.79
C ALA A 45 4.96 4.67 -7.13
N ASP A 46 5.00 5.56 -6.12
CA ASP A 46 5.20 6.99 -6.35
C ASP A 46 6.57 7.27 -6.99
N ALA A 47 7.63 6.59 -6.52
CA ALA A 47 8.96 6.70 -7.13
C ALA A 47 9.00 6.17 -8.58
N VAL A 48 8.26 5.09 -8.88
CA VAL A 48 8.15 4.57 -10.26
C VAL A 48 7.40 5.55 -11.16
N ILE A 49 6.34 6.22 -10.64
CA ILE A 49 5.59 7.24 -11.37
C ILE A 49 6.52 8.41 -11.74
N GLU A 50 7.28 8.95 -10.77
CA GLU A 50 8.23 10.05 -11.03
C GLU A 50 9.29 9.66 -12.04
N GLN A 51 9.84 8.45 -11.93
CA GLN A 51 10.81 7.93 -12.90
C GLN A 51 10.21 7.81 -14.30
N ALA A 52 8.98 7.31 -14.43
CA ALA A 52 8.30 7.16 -15.71
C ALA A 52 7.94 8.51 -16.35
N ALA A 53 7.54 9.49 -15.53
CA ALA A 53 7.19 10.83 -15.97
C ALA A 53 8.39 11.72 -16.26
N GLY A 54 9.57 11.40 -15.68
CA GLY A 54 10.77 12.24 -15.74
C GLY A 54 10.64 13.55 -14.95
N CYS A 55 9.66 13.67 -14.07
CA CYS A 55 9.43 14.84 -13.23
C CYS A 55 8.74 14.42 -11.91
N SER A 56 8.69 15.33 -10.96
CA SER A 56 8.09 15.08 -9.63
C SER A 56 6.55 14.99 -9.68
N ILE A 57 5.94 14.34 -8.70
CA ILE A 57 4.47 14.27 -8.57
C ILE A 57 3.83 15.65 -8.54
N PRO A 58 4.31 16.67 -7.80
CA PRO A 58 3.77 18.01 -7.88
C PRO A 58 3.78 18.60 -9.30
N GLU A 59 4.86 18.40 -10.07
CA GLU A 59 4.94 18.87 -11.46
C GLU A 59 3.94 18.14 -12.37
N ILE A 60 3.68 16.84 -12.13
CA ILE A 60 2.63 16.09 -12.85
C ILE A 60 1.25 16.71 -12.56
N PHE A 61 0.96 17.00 -11.28
CA PHE A 61 -0.30 17.64 -10.90
C PHE A 61 -0.46 19.04 -11.51
N GLU A 62 0.60 19.82 -11.57
CA GLU A 62 0.58 21.15 -12.19
C GLU A 62 0.34 21.07 -13.71
N ARG A 63 1.00 20.13 -14.38
CA ARG A 63 0.95 19.96 -15.83
C ARG A 63 -0.35 19.30 -16.30
N ASP A 64 -0.74 18.19 -15.68
CA ASP A 64 -1.76 17.25 -16.17
C ASP A 64 -2.99 17.17 -15.24
N GLY A 65 -2.95 17.83 -14.08
CA GLY A 65 -3.99 17.77 -13.05
C GLY A 65 -4.10 16.41 -12.36
N GLU A 66 -5.07 16.29 -11.44
CA GLU A 66 -5.29 15.04 -10.72
C GLU A 66 -5.69 13.89 -11.67
N ALA A 67 -6.52 14.16 -12.68
CA ALA A 67 -6.96 13.14 -13.64
C ALA A 67 -5.78 12.53 -14.42
N GLY A 68 -4.85 13.37 -14.89
CA GLY A 68 -3.65 12.92 -15.57
C GLY A 68 -2.74 12.09 -14.66
N PHE A 69 -2.56 12.54 -13.42
CA PHE A 69 -1.81 11.76 -12.43
C PHE A 69 -2.46 10.39 -12.18
N ARG A 70 -3.81 10.30 -12.01
CA ARG A 70 -4.51 9.02 -11.78
C ARG A 70 -4.38 8.07 -12.96
N ALA A 71 -4.44 8.57 -14.19
CA ALA A 71 -4.21 7.76 -15.38
C ALA A 71 -2.79 7.14 -15.39
N LEU A 72 -1.77 7.94 -15.05
CA LEU A 72 -0.40 7.46 -14.96
C LEU A 72 -0.20 6.48 -13.79
N GLU A 73 -0.80 6.76 -12.62
CA GLU A 73 -0.79 5.87 -11.44
C GLU A 73 -1.35 4.49 -11.81
N SER A 74 -2.48 4.43 -12.51
CA SER A 74 -3.09 3.16 -12.97
C SER A 74 -2.21 2.41 -13.98
N GLN A 75 -1.56 3.13 -14.92
CA GLN A 75 -0.62 2.53 -15.86
C GLN A 75 0.59 1.92 -15.16
N VAL A 76 1.18 2.64 -14.21
CA VAL A 76 2.31 2.16 -13.40
C VAL A 76 1.90 0.96 -12.55
N LEU A 77 0.73 1.01 -11.89
CA LEU A 77 0.21 -0.11 -11.13
C LEU A 77 0.05 -1.36 -12.00
N ASN A 78 -0.48 -1.20 -13.23
CA ASN A 78 -0.62 -2.31 -14.17
C ASN A 78 0.74 -2.92 -14.54
N ALA A 79 1.75 -2.11 -14.80
CA ALA A 79 3.10 -2.57 -15.09
C ALA A 79 3.75 -3.31 -13.90
N ILE A 80 3.53 -2.82 -12.67
CA ILE A 80 3.98 -3.47 -11.44
C ILE A 80 3.24 -4.81 -11.25
N GLY A 81 1.94 -4.85 -11.53
CA GLY A 81 1.09 -6.03 -11.38
C GLY A 81 1.47 -7.22 -12.27
N GLN A 82 2.27 -7.01 -13.34
CA GLN A 82 2.82 -8.09 -14.16
C GLN A 82 3.97 -8.85 -13.47
N ARG A 83 4.45 -8.36 -12.34
CA ARG A 83 5.56 -8.95 -11.60
C ARG A 83 5.05 -9.67 -10.35
N HIS A 84 5.84 -10.60 -9.84
CA HIS A 84 5.52 -11.43 -8.69
C HIS A 84 6.49 -11.22 -7.54
N SER A 85 6.10 -11.64 -6.35
CA SER A 85 6.93 -11.58 -5.13
C SER A 85 7.41 -10.17 -4.81
N LEU A 86 6.49 -9.21 -4.87
CA LEU A 86 6.74 -7.82 -4.51
C LEU A 86 5.97 -7.41 -3.26
N VAL A 87 6.57 -6.51 -2.48
CA VAL A 87 5.85 -5.63 -1.56
C VAL A 87 5.79 -4.25 -2.21
N VAL A 88 4.60 -3.77 -2.47
CA VAL A 88 4.34 -2.53 -3.20
C VAL A 88 3.75 -1.49 -2.25
N ALA A 89 4.48 -0.40 -2.00
CA ALA A 89 3.92 0.79 -1.38
C ALA A 89 3.19 1.60 -2.46
N THR A 90 1.86 1.70 -2.36
CA THR A 90 1.04 2.40 -3.36
C THR A 90 0.85 3.87 -3.02
N GLY A 91 0.45 4.68 -3.99
CA GLY A 91 -0.06 6.02 -3.74
C GLY A 91 -1.32 6.01 -2.87
N GLY A 92 -1.53 7.05 -2.05
CA GLY A 92 -2.69 7.09 -1.15
C GLY A 92 -4.05 7.17 -1.85
N GLY A 93 -4.08 7.54 -3.13
CA GLY A 93 -5.30 7.64 -3.92
C GLY A 93 -5.57 6.48 -4.86
N VAL A 94 -4.70 5.47 -4.90
CA VAL A 94 -4.81 4.32 -5.82
C VAL A 94 -6.16 3.62 -5.74
N VAL A 95 -6.77 3.59 -4.55
CA VAL A 95 -8.06 2.96 -4.25
C VAL A 95 -9.26 3.71 -4.82
N THR A 96 -9.10 4.97 -5.26
CA THR A 96 -10.20 5.78 -5.80
C THR A 96 -10.59 5.41 -7.22
N GLN A 97 -9.72 4.70 -7.94
CA GLN A 97 -9.99 4.20 -9.28
C GLN A 97 -10.45 2.75 -9.18
N GLN A 98 -11.70 2.49 -9.55
CA GLN A 98 -12.29 1.14 -9.41
C GLN A 98 -11.57 0.09 -10.25
N GLU A 99 -11.02 0.47 -11.40
CA GLU A 99 -10.21 -0.40 -12.25
C GLU A 99 -8.93 -0.93 -11.58
N ASN A 100 -8.36 -0.18 -10.64
CA ASN A 100 -7.18 -0.61 -9.91
C ASN A 100 -7.44 -1.80 -8.98
N TRP A 101 -8.67 -1.96 -8.50
CA TRP A 101 -9.02 -3.04 -7.58
C TRP A 101 -8.84 -4.44 -8.18
N GLY A 102 -9.09 -4.58 -9.49
CA GLY A 102 -8.81 -5.84 -10.19
C GLY A 102 -7.32 -6.23 -10.14
N LEU A 103 -6.42 -5.24 -10.21
CA LEU A 103 -4.98 -5.44 -10.09
C LEU A 103 -4.56 -5.67 -8.64
N LEU A 104 -5.06 -4.88 -7.71
CA LEU A 104 -4.76 -4.99 -6.28
C LEU A 104 -5.15 -6.38 -5.75
N HIS A 105 -6.36 -6.87 -6.08
CA HIS A 105 -6.85 -8.19 -5.65
C HIS A 105 -6.19 -9.37 -6.38
N SER A 106 -5.32 -9.14 -7.38
CA SER A 106 -4.43 -10.19 -7.87
C SER A 106 -3.36 -10.61 -6.85
N GLY A 107 -3.09 -9.75 -5.87
CA GLY A 107 -2.22 -10.00 -4.72
C GLY A 107 -2.98 -10.07 -3.39
N ILE A 108 -2.38 -9.53 -2.35
CA ILE A 108 -3.00 -9.33 -1.03
C ILE A 108 -2.92 -7.84 -0.71
N VAL A 109 -4.07 -7.25 -0.44
CA VAL A 109 -4.19 -5.83 -0.11
C VAL A 109 -4.16 -5.64 1.41
N ILE A 110 -3.26 -4.80 1.88
CA ILE A 110 -3.05 -4.55 3.31
C ILE A 110 -3.24 -3.05 3.56
N TRP A 111 -4.25 -2.70 4.34
CA TRP A 111 -4.50 -1.33 4.74
C TRP A 111 -3.74 -0.99 6.02
N LEU A 112 -2.89 0.03 5.95
CA LEU A 112 -2.24 0.65 7.11
C LEU A 112 -3.15 1.78 7.62
N ASP A 113 -3.97 1.49 8.62
CA ASP A 113 -4.94 2.41 9.23
C ASP A 113 -4.29 3.16 10.39
N VAL A 114 -3.95 4.41 10.17
CA VAL A 114 -3.33 5.31 11.14
C VAL A 114 -4.36 6.36 11.56
N VAL A 115 -4.42 6.67 12.86
CA VAL A 115 -5.34 7.69 13.37
C VAL A 115 -5.01 9.08 12.82
N PRO A 116 -6.03 9.95 12.58
CA PRO A 116 -5.84 11.24 11.90
C PRO A 116 -4.79 12.14 12.55
N GLU A 117 -4.74 12.15 13.88
CA GLU A 117 -3.83 12.99 14.66
C GLU A 117 -2.36 12.64 14.39
N GLN A 118 -2.06 11.34 14.26
CA GLN A 118 -0.70 10.88 13.94
C GLN A 118 -0.35 11.12 12.49
N LEU A 119 -1.30 10.94 11.56
CA LEU A 119 -1.09 11.29 10.16
C LEU A 119 -0.69 12.74 10.04
N MET A 120 -1.43 13.63 10.73
CA MET A 120 -1.15 15.06 10.71
C MET A 120 0.22 15.41 11.31
N GLN A 121 0.58 14.79 12.44
CA GLN A 121 1.92 14.99 13.04
C GLN A 121 3.04 14.57 12.08
N ARG A 122 2.90 13.40 11.43
CA ARG A 122 3.87 12.88 10.47
C ARG A 122 3.98 13.79 9.24
N LEU A 123 2.85 14.28 8.73
CA LEU A 123 2.80 15.15 7.56
C LEU A 123 3.39 16.54 7.85
N LYS A 124 3.19 17.08 9.05
CA LYS A 124 3.82 18.35 9.49
C LYS A 124 5.34 18.22 9.68
N ALA A 125 5.83 17.05 10.04
CA ALA A 125 7.26 16.76 10.18
C ALA A 125 7.96 16.46 8.84
N ASP A 126 7.20 16.15 7.79
CA ASP A 126 7.70 15.79 6.46
C ASP A 126 7.63 17.03 5.54
N SER A 127 8.76 17.42 4.96
CA SER A 127 8.86 18.54 4.03
C SER A 127 8.36 18.22 2.60
N THR A 128 7.94 17.00 2.35
CA THR A 128 7.46 16.58 1.01
C THR A 128 6.19 17.34 0.64
N LEU A 129 6.20 18.02 -0.50
CA LEU A 129 5.02 18.71 -1.02
C LEU A 129 3.92 17.71 -1.37
N ARG A 130 2.72 17.97 -0.86
CA ARG A 130 1.52 17.13 -1.08
C ARG A 130 0.46 17.97 -1.82
N PRO A 131 0.30 17.85 -3.14
CA PRO A 131 -0.62 18.70 -3.91
C PRO A 131 -2.03 18.77 -3.33
N LEU A 132 -2.59 17.65 -2.87
CA LEU A 132 -3.93 17.59 -2.30
C LEU A 132 -4.08 18.24 -0.91
N LEU A 133 -2.98 18.62 -0.25
CA LEU A 133 -2.97 19.35 1.03
C LEU A 133 -2.50 20.79 0.88
N GLN A 134 -2.27 21.27 -0.33
CA GLN A 134 -1.95 22.68 -0.61
C GLN A 134 -3.22 23.53 -0.60
N THR A 135 -3.79 23.72 0.58
CA THR A 135 -5.02 24.46 0.83
C THR A 135 -4.84 25.38 2.04
N ASP A 136 -5.78 26.30 2.25
CA ASP A 136 -5.77 27.20 3.42
C ASP A 136 -5.92 26.43 4.74
N ASP A 137 -6.58 25.26 4.72
CA ASP A 137 -6.77 24.37 5.87
C ASP A 137 -6.37 22.93 5.52
N PRO A 138 -5.08 22.56 5.63
CA PRO A 138 -4.59 21.21 5.35
C PRO A 138 -5.19 20.14 6.28
N ASP A 139 -5.54 20.50 7.52
CA ASP A 139 -6.10 19.59 8.52
C ASP A 139 -7.53 19.19 8.09
N ALA A 140 -8.36 20.15 7.67
CA ALA A 140 -9.69 19.87 7.13
C ALA A 140 -9.63 19.11 5.82
N ALA A 141 -8.69 19.42 4.93
CA ALA A 141 -8.47 18.71 3.68
C ALA A 141 -8.10 17.24 3.92
N LEU A 142 -7.17 16.96 4.85
CA LEU A 142 -6.79 15.59 5.22
C LEU A 142 -7.98 14.81 5.76
N ASN A 143 -8.75 15.40 6.69
CA ASN A 143 -9.93 14.74 7.27
C ASN A 143 -10.99 14.44 6.19
N THR A 144 -11.21 15.36 5.26
CA THR A 144 -12.13 15.16 4.15
C THR A 144 -11.69 13.99 3.26
N LEU A 145 -10.41 13.97 2.86
CA LEU A 145 -9.84 12.89 2.06
C LEU A 145 -9.91 11.54 2.79
N LEU A 146 -9.62 11.53 4.10
CA LEU A 146 -9.67 10.32 4.91
C LEU A 146 -11.10 9.77 4.97
N ASN A 147 -12.09 10.61 5.24
CA ASN A 147 -13.50 10.20 5.30
C ASN A 147 -13.99 9.65 3.95
N GLN A 148 -13.58 10.24 2.84
CA GLN A 148 -13.93 9.76 1.49
C GLN A 148 -13.26 8.42 1.15
N ARG A 149 -12.00 8.21 1.58
CA ARG A 149 -11.21 7.04 1.19
C ARG A 149 -11.29 5.87 2.17
N ARG A 150 -11.65 6.13 3.43
CA ARG A 150 -11.74 5.09 4.46
C ARG A 150 -12.64 3.90 4.07
N PRO A 151 -13.83 4.11 3.46
CA PRO A 151 -14.65 3.01 2.97
C PRO A 151 -13.96 2.19 1.87
N LEU A 152 -13.16 2.84 1.02
CA LEU A 152 -12.41 2.18 -0.03
C LEU A 152 -11.23 1.38 0.53
N TYR A 153 -10.48 1.95 1.48
CA TYR A 153 -9.42 1.19 2.16
C TYR A 153 -9.95 -0.03 2.89
N ALA A 154 -11.18 0.02 3.40
CA ALA A 154 -11.81 -1.09 4.10
C ALA A 154 -12.11 -2.31 3.21
N GLU A 155 -11.97 -2.18 1.88
CA GLU A 155 -12.03 -3.32 0.94
C GLU A 155 -10.74 -4.16 0.93
N ALA A 156 -9.72 -3.78 1.70
CA ALA A 156 -8.47 -4.53 1.82
C ALA A 156 -8.68 -5.90 2.49
N ASP A 157 -7.84 -6.87 2.11
CA ASP A 157 -7.86 -8.22 2.70
C ASP A 157 -7.43 -8.24 4.17
N LEU A 158 -6.61 -7.27 4.58
CA LEU A 158 -6.10 -7.12 5.94
C LEU A 158 -6.07 -5.65 6.31
N THR A 159 -6.60 -5.32 7.50
CA THR A 159 -6.45 -4.01 8.13
C THR A 159 -5.49 -4.10 9.31
N VAL A 160 -4.48 -3.24 9.31
CA VAL A 160 -3.51 -3.10 10.41
C VAL A 160 -3.67 -1.71 11.00
N VAL A 161 -4.21 -1.65 12.20
CA VAL A 161 -4.34 -0.38 12.96
C VAL A 161 -2.96 -0.05 13.53
N ILE A 162 -2.49 1.17 13.26
CA ILE A 162 -1.18 1.65 13.68
C ILE A 162 -1.36 2.83 14.63
N ASP A 163 -0.84 2.67 15.83
CA ASP A 163 -0.75 3.76 16.82
C ASP A 163 0.69 4.31 16.86
N GLN A 164 1.57 3.75 17.68
CA GLN A 164 2.93 4.27 17.87
C GLN A 164 4.03 3.27 17.49
N GLU A 165 3.68 2.19 16.83
CA GLU A 165 4.61 1.15 16.47
C GLU A 165 5.66 1.64 15.45
N THR A 166 6.86 1.09 15.59
CA THR A 166 7.91 1.30 14.59
C THR A 166 7.57 0.59 13.29
N PRO A 167 8.07 1.05 12.14
CA PRO A 167 7.86 0.37 10.86
C PRO A 167 8.22 -1.11 10.87
N ALA A 168 9.27 -1.50 11.59
CA ALA A 168 9.67 -2.89 11.74
C ALA A 168 8.64 -3.69 12.55
N ALA A 169 8.13 -3.14 13.67
CA ALA A 169 7.09 -3.80 14.46
C ALA A 169 5.78 -3.96 13.68
N VAL A 170 5.41 -2.97 12.84
CA VAL A 170 4.25 -3.09 11.94
C VAL A 170 4.47 -4.21 10.92
N ALA A 171 5.67 -4.31 10.34
CA ALA A 171 6.01 -5.40 9.40
C ALA A 171 5.91 -6.77 10.07
N ASP A 172 6.43 -6.91 11.31
CA ASP A 172 6.32 -8.15 12.09
C ASP A 172 4.86 -8.51 12.37
N GLY A 173 4.02 -7.54 12.74
CA GLY A 173 2.59 -7.73 12.93
C GLY A 173 1.88 -8.20 11.66
N ILE A 174 2.20 -7.63 10.51
CA ILE A 174 1.68 -8.08 9.21
C ILE A 174 2.05 -9.55 8.96
N LEU A 175 3.31 -9.92 9.17
CA LEU A 175 3.78 -11.30 8.97
C LEU A 175 3.06 -12.32 9.87
N GLN A 176 2.71 -11.92 11.10
CA GLN A 176 1.94 -12.76 12.02
C GLN A 176 0.48 -12.94 11.58
N LEU A 177 -0.10 -11.94 10.93
CA LEU A 177 -1.51 -11.94 10.48
C LEU A 177 -1.70 -12.62 9.10
N LEU A 178 -0.71 -12.52 8.21
CA LEU A 178 -0.79 -13.08 6.84
C LEU A 178 -1.19 -14.56 6.79
N PRO A 179 -0.72 -15.46 7.69
CA PRO A 179 -1.13 -16.86 7.66
C PRO A 179 -2.64 -17.09 7.76
N SER A 180 -3.38 -16.19 8.44
CA SER A 180 -4.83 -16.31 8.58
C SER A 180 -5.61 -16.08 7.27
N LEU A 181 -5.02 -15.33 6.33
CA LEU A 181 -5.59 -15.08 5.00
C LEU A 181 -5.31 -16.22 4.00
N LEU A 182 -4.35 -17.08 4.32
CA LEU A 182 -3.89 -18.12 3.41
C LEU A 182 -4.61 -19.43 3.73
N LYS A 183 -5.34 -19.98 2.73
CA LYS A 183 -5.97 -21.31 2.89
C LYS A 183 -4.93 -22.34 3.29
N ASP A 184 -5.29 -23.20 4.22
CA ASP A 184 -4.42 -24.29 4.65
C ASP A 184 -4.24 -25.28 3.47
N PRO A 185 -3.01 -25.59 3.06
CA PRO A 185 -2.74 -26.51 1.96
C PRO A 185 -3.29 -27.92 2.19
N THR A 186 -3.57 -28.29 3.46
CA THR A 186 -4.15 -29.59 3.83
C THR A 186 -5.63 -29.72 3.44
N GLN A 187 -6.37 -28.62 3.21
CA GLN A 187 -7.79 -28.64 2.83
C GLN A 187 -8.05 -28.90 1.33
N ARG A 188 -7.04 -29.01 0.49
CA ARG A 188 -7.20 -29.27 -0.96
C ARG A 188 -7.29 -30.76 -1.36
N ARG A 189 -7.44 -31.69 -0.41
CA ARG A 189 -7.42 -33.14 -0.67
C ARG A 189 -8.76 -33.86 -0.43
N THR A 190 -9.88 -33.16 -0.43
CA THR A 190 -11.19 -33.79 -0.25
C THR A 190 -12.24 -33.23 -1.22
N ASP A 191 -11.93 -33.26 -2.53
CA ASP A 191 -12.95 -33.24 -3.61
C ASP A 191 -12.48 -34.09 -4.77
#